data_305672b6e03dc9e1e3294dc85e3b04cc
#
_entry.id   305672b6e03dc9e1e3294dc85e3b04cc
#
_cell.length_a   1.000
_cell.length_b   1.000
_cell.length_c   1.000
_cell.angle_alpha   90.00
_cell.angle_beta   90.00
_cell.angle_gamma   90.00
#
_symmetry.space_group_name_H-M   'P 1'
#
loop_
_entity.id
_entity.type
_entity.pdbx_description
1 polymer ?
#
loop_
_entity_poly.entity_id
_entity_poly.type
_entity_poly.pdbx_seq_one_letter_code
_entity_poly.pdbx_strand_id
1 'polypeptide(L)'
;AGAAVLDIGQTGRRGVELPKVRDTYWPHRKNFERLNTSPTDWRLLCPGPMVDQAALGIDRLRIAADQLPVAVPSFAGKLPSPLLLLLFASKVPQMIVPYADAAALMLAHLVPRDAMSRHRVGLALPVGMRGKKDTWAAKPRSAS
;
A
#
# COMPACT_ATOMS: atom_id res chain seq x y z
N ALA A 1 -7.66 -1.22 -1.79
CA ALA A 1 -7.15 -2.21 -0.83
C ALA A 1 -6.02 -1.58 -0.02
N GLY A 2 -5.60 -2.22 1.05
CA GLY A 2 -4.47 -1.72 1.84
C GLY A 2 -3.13 -2.29 1.35
N ALA A 3 -2.03 -1.63 1.71
CA ALA A 3 -0.67 -2.08 1.39
C ALA A 3 -0.35 -3.50 1.90
N ALA A 4 -1.12 -4.00 2.86
CA ALA A 4 -0.96 -5.35 3.41
C ALA A 4 -1.18 -6.48 2.38
N VAL A 5 -1.86 -6.24 1.26
CA VAL A 5 -2.01 -7.25 0.19
C VAL A 5 -0.85 -7.27 -0.81
N LEU A 6 0.11 -6.35 -0.68
CA LEU A 6 1.33 -6.35 -1.49
C LEU A 6 2.34 -7.37 -0.96
N ASP A 7 3.18 -7.87 -1.86
CA ASP A 7 4.27 -8.76 -1.48
C ASP A 7 5.36 -7.98 -0.71
N ILE A 8 5.86 -8.59 0.34
CA ILE A 8 6.95 -8.01 1.13
C ILE A 8 8.26 -8.34 0.41
N GLY A 9 8.69 -7.49 -0.51
CA GLY A 9 9.87 -7.71 -1.32
C GLY A 9 9.83 -9.06 -2.05
N GLN A 10 10.94 -9.77 -2.07
CA GLN A 10 11.08 -11.10 -2.69
C GLN A 10 10.85 -12.26 -1.71
N THR A 11 10.13 -12.01 -0.60
CA THR A 11 9.94 -13.02 0.45
C THR A 11 8.92 -14.11 0.10
N GLY A 12 8.10 -13.89 -0.93
CA GLY A 12 6.92 -14.73 -1.23
C GLY A 12 5.79 -14.58 -0.21
N ARG A 13 5.87 -13.64 0.72
CA ARG A 13 4.92 -13.41 1.81
C ARG A 13 4.30 -12.02 1.68
N ARG A 14 3.04 -11.91 2.11
CA ARG A 14 2.27 -10.66 2.12
C ARG A 14 1.97 -10.21 3.54
N GLY A 15 1.84 -8.90 3.73
CA GLY A 15 1.48 -8.35 5.04
C GLY A 15 0.18 -8.93 5.59
N VAL A 16 -0.81 -9.16 4.74
CA VAL A 16 -2.13 -9.72 5.12
C VAL A 16 -2.06 -11.15 5.67
N GLU A 17 -0.96 -11.86 5.49
CA GLU A 17 -0.74 -13.20 6.03
C GLU A 17 -0.13 -13.18 7.44
N LEU A 18 0.33 -12.03 7.88
CA LEU A 18 0.98 -11.87 9.18
C LEU A 18 -0.04 -11.86 10.34
N PRO A 19 0.36 -12.31 11.53
CA PRO A 19 -0.47 -12.24 12.73
C PRO A 19 -1.00 -10.82 12.96
N LYS A 20 -2.20 -10.67 13.51
CA LYS A 20 -2.91 -9.41 13.77
C LYS A 20 -3.30 -8.63 12.50
N VAL A 21 -2.48 -8.63 11.46
CA VAL A 21 -2.82 -7.99 10.17
C VAL A 21 -3.91 -8.79 9.47
N ARG A 22 -3.78 -10.11 9.45
CA ARG A 22 -4.75 -11.01 8.84
C ARG A 22 -6.17 -10.79 9.35
N ASP A 23 -6.33 -10.67 10.66
CA ASP A 23 -7.64 -10.58 11.29
C ASP A 23 -8.37 -9.26 10.97
N THR A 24 -7.61 -8.19 10.73
CA THR A 24 -8.16 -6.88 10.39
C THR A 24 -8.36 -6.70 8.88
N TYR A 25 -7.44 -7.23 8.08
CA TYR A 25 -7.36 -6.93 6.64
C TYR A 25 -7.75 -8.10 5.72
N TRP A 26 -8.31 -9.18 6.27
CA TRP A 26 -8.77 -10.31 5.46
C TRP A 26 -9.77 -9.95 4.34
N PRO A 27 -10.66 -8.92 4.49
CA PRO A 27 -11.55 -8.54 3.39
C PRO A 27 -10.78 -8.04 2.16
N HIS A 28 -9.67 -7.34 2.36
CA HIS A 28 -8.81 -6.88 1.26
C HIS A 28 -8.18 -8.05 0.50
N ARG A 29 -7.77 -9.10 1.22
CA ARG A 29 -7.27 -10.33 0.63
C ARG A 29 -8.34 -10.97 -0.26
N LYS A 30 -9.56 -11.14 0.25
CA LYS A 30 -10.67 -11.72 -0.52
C LYS A 30 -11.03 -10.92 -1.74
N ASN A 31 -11.02 -9.59 -1.65
CA ASN A 31 -11.27 -8.73 -2.79
C ASN A 31 -10.20 -8.92 -3.88
N PHE A 32 -8.93 -8.99 -3.49
CA PHE A 32 -7.86 -9.27 -4.42
C PHE A 32 -8.02 -10.65 -5.09
N GLU A 33 -8.32 -11.70 -4.32
CA GLU A 33 -8.53 -13.04 -4.85
C GLU A 33 -9.67 -13.07 -5.90
N ARG A 34 -10.78 -12.38 -5.64
CA ARG A 34 -11.89 -12.24 -6.58
C ARG A 34 -11.48 -11.50 -7.87
N LEU A 35 -10.76 -10.40 -7.73
CA LEU A 35 -10.27 -9.65 -8.88
C LEU A 35 -9.30 -10.48 -9.72
N ASN A 36 -8.41 -11.21 -9.06
CA ASN A 36 -7.37 -12.00 -9.74
C ASN A 36 -7.95 -13.13 -10.58
N THR A 37 -9.09 -13.68 -10.20
CA THR A 37 -9.84 -14.69 -10.96
C THR A 37 -10.83 -14.09 -11.96
N SER A 38 -11.08 -12.80 -11.91
CA SER A 38 -11.98 -12.10 -12.81
C SER A 38 -11.36 -11.90 -14.19
N PRO A 39 -12.16 -11.95 -15.29
CA PRO A 39 -11.69 -11.61 -16.63
C PRO A 39 -11.54 -10.10 -16.87
N THR A 40 -11.93 -9.26 -15.92
CA THR A 40 -11.90 -7.80 -16.07
C THR A 40 -10.47 -7.25 -16.11
N ASP A 41 -10.32 -6.12 -16.78
CA ASP A 41 -9.07 -5.34 -16.74
C ASP A 41 -9.06 -4.45 -15.48
N TRP A 42 -8.60 -5.00 -14.37
CA TRP A 42 -8.59 -4.35 -13.07
C TRP A 42 -7.21 -3.77 -12.71
N ARG A 43 -7.24 -2.78 -11.85
CA ARG A 43 -6.07 -2.27 -11.12
C ARG A 43 -6.47 -2.11 -9.68
N LEU A 44 -5.65 -2.56 -8.77
CA LEU A 44 -5.94 -2.50 -7.34
C LEU A 44 -4.96 -1.58 -6.64
N LEU A 45 -5.38 -0.36 -6.36
CA LEU A 45 -4.58 0.57 -5.57
C LEU A 45 -4.47 0.06 -4.13
N CYS A 46 -3.25 -0.06 -3.65
CA CYS A 46 -2.91 -0.59 -2.34
C CYS A 46 -2.08 0.43 -1.53
N PRO A 47 -2.67 1.57 -1.13
CA PRO A 47 -1.97 2.55 -0.31
C PRO A 47 -1.79 2.05 1.11
N GLY A 48 -0.82 2.62 1.82
CA GLY A 48 -0.80 2.64 3.26
C GLY A 48 -1.84 3.63 3.80
N PRO A 49 -1.68 4.10 5.04
CA PRO A 49 -2.52 5.18 5.55
C PRO A 49 -2.40 6.42 4.67
N MET A 50 -3.52 7.09 4.44
CA MET A 50 -3.56 8.32 3.63
C MET A 50 -3.86 9.52 4.52
N VAL A 51 -3.33 10.68 4.16
CA VAL A 51 -3.46 11.93 4.92
C VAL A 51 -3.95 13.08 4.06
N ASP A 52 -4.63 14.02 4.68
CA ASP A 52 -5.07 15.25 4.03
C ASP A 52 -3.95 16.29 4.07
N GLN A 53 -3.08 16.21 3.08
CA GLN A 53 -1.93 17.10 2.90
C GLN A 53 -1.82 17.49 1.43
N ALA A 54 -1.02 18.53 1.15
CA ALA A 54 -0.72 18.92 -0.23
C ALA A 54 -0.07 17.77 -1.00
N ALA A 55 -0.47 17.60 -2.25
CA ALA A 55 0.10 16.60 -3.14
C ALA A 55 1.60 16.84 -3.34
N LEU A 56 2.36 15.73 -3.35
CA LEU A 56 3.79 15.75 -3.69
C LEU A 56 4.01 15.67 -5.20
N GLY A 57 3.06 15.08 -5.92
CA GLY A 57 3.18 14.72 -7.33
C GLY A 57 3.59 13.25 -7.50
N ILE A 58 2.91 12.54 -8.39
CA ILE A 58 3.14 11.12 -8.62
C ILE A 58 4.55 10.82 -9.14
N ASP A 59 5.18 11.78 -9.82
CA ASP A 59 6.57 11.65 -10.32
C ASP A 59 7.60 11.55 -9.20
N ARG A 60 7.28 12.02 -8.01
CA ARG A 60 8.15 12.00 -6.84
C ARG A 60 7.96 10.77 -5.97
N LEU A 61 6.84 10.09 -6.11
CA LEU A 61 6.49 8.91 -5.33
C LEU A 61 7.22 7.67 -5.84
N ARG A 62 7.47 6.74 -4.93
CA ARG A 62 7.88 5.39 -5.29
C ARG A 62 6.64 4.57 -5.58
N ILE A 63 6.56 4.01 -6.77
CA ILE A 63 5.43 3.21 -7.23
C ILE A 63 5.96 1.83 -7.63
N ALA A 64 5.29 0.78 -7.19
CA ALA A 64 5.65 -0.59 -7.52
C ALA A 64 4.40 -1.42 -7.83
N ALA A 65 4.54 -2.34 -8.78
CA ALA A 65 3.53 -3.34 -9.08
C ALA A 65 3.75 -4.58 -8.21
N ASP A 66 2.68 -5.04 -7.57
CA ASP A 66 2.60 -6.27 -6.77
C ASP A 66 3.46 -6.33 -5.50
N GLN A 67 4.43 -5.46 -5.35
CA GLN A 67 5.34 -5.43 -4.20
C GLN A 67 5.19 -4.14 -3.39
N LEU A 68 5.62 -4.18 -2.13
CA LEU A 68 5.78 -2.96 -1.34
C LEU A 68 6.78 -2.03 -2.03
N PRO A 69 6.43 -0.75 -2.21
CA PRO A 69 7.29 0.23 -2.89
C PRO A 69 8.39 0.78 -1.97
N VAL A 70 8.91 -0.03 -1.07
CA VAL A 70 9.95 0.31 -0.10
C VAL A 70 11.02 -0.76 -0.09
N ALA A 71 12.24 -0.37 0.30
CA ALA A 71 13.35 -1.33 0.39
C ALA A 71 13.08 -2.37 1.48
N VAL A 72 13.24 -3.65 1.12
CA VAL A 72 13.11 -4.79 2.02
C VAL A 72 14.44 -5.56 2.00
N PRO A 73 15.05 -5.86 3.17
CA PRO A 73 16.28 -6.63 3.22
C PRO A 73 16.12 -8.02 2.62
N SER A 74 17.15 -8.54 1.97
CA SER A 74 17.12 -9.86 1.32
C SER A 74 16.89 -11.02 2.31
N PHE A 75 17.28 -10.85 3.57
CA PHE A 75 17.07 -11.86 4.62
C PHE A 75 15.63 -11.90 5.16
N ALA A 76 14.78 -10.94 4.79
CA ALA A 76 13.43 -10.80 5.35
C ALA A 76 12.57 -12.07 5.16
N GLY A 77 12.75 -12.79 4.06
CA GLY A 77 12.03 -14.04 3.79
C GLY A 77 12.31 -15.16 4.79
N LYS A 78 13.43 -15.10 5.49
CA LYS A 78 13.84 -16.08 6.52
C LYS A 78 13.36 -15.72 7.92
N LEU A 79 12.77 -14.54 8.10
CA LEU A 79 12.31 -14.08 9.41
C LEU A 79 11.05 -14.84 9.84
N PRO A 80 10.95 -15.22 11.15
CA PRO A 80 9.69 -15.67 11.70
C PRO A 80 8.62 -14.56 11.60
N SER A 81 7.34 -14.96 11.55
CA SER A 81 6.22 -14.04 11.35
C SER A 81 6.19 -12.84 12.29
N PRO A 82 6.48 -12.97 13.61
CA PRO A 82 6.51 -11.81 14.49
C PRO A 82 7.59 -10.78 14.11
N LEU A 83 8.76 -11.23 13.70
CA LEU A 83 9.85 -10.33 13.27
C LEU A 83 9.57 -9.71 11.91
N LEU A 84 8.98 -10.45 10.99
CA LEU A 84 8.54 -9.90 9.71
C LEU A 84 7.44 -8.87 9.90
N LEU A 85 6.53 -9.06 10.87
CA LEU A 85 5.52 -8.08 11.23
C LEU A 85 6.16 -6.78 11.75
N LEU A 86 7.18 -6.86 12.59
CA LEU A 86 7.91 -5.68 13.05
C LEU A 86 8.59 -4.95 11.89
N LEU A 87 9.22 -5.69 10.99
CA LEU A 87 9.82 -5.10 9.78
C LEU A 87 8.76 -4.41 8.92
N PHE A 88 7.64 -5.07 8.66
CA PHE A 88 6.52 -4.49 7.91
C PHE A 88 6.02 -3.21 8.57
N ALA A 89 5.76 -3.24 9.88
CA ALA A 89 5.28 -2.08 10.64
C ALA A 89 6.27 -0.91 10.57
N SER A 90 7.57 -1.18 10.58
CA SER A 90 8.62 -0.14 10.47
C SER A 90 8.62 0.58 9.11
N LYS A 91 8.05 -0.05 8.07
CA LYS A 91 7.94 0.52 6.73
C LYS A 91 6.68 1.37 6.53
N VAL A 92 5.66 1.21 7.36
CA VAL A 92 4.39 1.92 7.25
C VAL A 92 4.55 3.45 7.17
N PRO A 93 5.41 4.11 7.96
CA PRO A 93 5.60 5.55 7.85
C PRO A 93 6.07 6.03 6.47
N GLN A 94 6.75 5.18 5.71
CA GLN A 94 7.16 5.50 4.35
C GLN A 94 6.01 5.39 3.33
N MET A 95 4.90 4.77 3.70
CA MET A 95 3.73 4.55 2.85
C MET A 95 2.53 5.42 3.25
N ILE A 96 2.71 6.37 4.14
CA ILE A 96 1.70 7.36 4.51
C ILE A 96 1.73 8.48 3.48
N VAL A 97 0.78 8.48 2.56
CA VAL A 97 0.77 9.36 1.37
C VAL A 97 -0.43 10.30 1.40
N PRO A 98 -0.35 11.47 0.73
CA PRO A 98 -1.51 12.34 0.55
C PRO A 98 -2.63 11.68 -0.26
N TYR A 99 -3.88 11.91 0.12
CA TYR A 99 -5.05 11.46 -0.65
C TYR A 99 -5.00 11.94 -2.10
N ALA A 100 -4.56 13.16 -2.32
CA ALA A 100 -4.48 13.75 -3.66
C ALA A 100 -3.52 12.98 -4.56
N ASP A 101 -2.39 12.50 -4.03
CA ASP A 101 -1.44 11.68 -4.79
C ASP A 101 -2.00 10.30 -5.12
N ALA A 102 -2.70 9.67 -4.18
CA ALA A 102 -3.36 8.39 -4.41
C ALA A 102 -4.43 8.52 -5.51
N ALA A 103 -5.23 9.58 -5.47
CA ALA A 103 -6.23 9.86 -6.50
C ALA A 103 -5.60 10.13 -7.86
N ALA A 104 -4.53 10.94 -7.91
CA ALA A 104 -3.81 11.22 -9.15
C ALA A 104 -3.23 9.95 -9.78
N LEU A 105 -2.70 9.04 -8.97
CA LEU A 105 -2.19 7.75 -9.45
C LEU A 105 -3.31 6.89 -10.05
N MET A 106 -4.48 6.84 -9.42
CA MET A 106 -5.62 6.12 -9.97
C MET A 106 -6.03 6.68 -11.33
N LEU A 107 -6.12 8.01 -11.46
CA LEU A 107 -6.50 8.67 -12.71
C LEU A 107 -5.47 8.46 -13.83
N ALA A 108 -4.19 8.37 -13.48
CA ALA A 108 -3.12 8.13 -14.45
C ALA A 108 -3.16 6.75 -15.09
N HIS A 109 -3.84 5.77 -14.46
CA HIS A 109 -3.90 4.37 -14.90
C HIS A 109 -5.31 3.92 -15.31
N LEU A 110 -6.10 4.81 -15.89
CA LEU A 110 -7.44 4.49 -16.42
C LEU A 110 -7.42 3.95 -17.85
N VAL A 111 -6.31 4.07 -18.55
CA VAL A 111 -6.20 3.57 -19.93
C VAL A 111 -6.25 2.05 -19.93
N PRO A 112 -7.13 1.42 -20.75
CA PRO A 112 -7.20 -0.03 -20.84
C PRO A 112 -5.84 -0.65 -21.22
N ARG A 113 -5.50 -1.75 -20.56
CA ARG A 113 -4.28 -2.53 -20.81
C ARG A 113 -2.98 -1.73 -20.68
N ASP A 114 -2.93 -0.78 -19.75
CA ASP A 114 -1.68 -0.10 -19.43
C ASP A 114 -0.73 -0.99 -18.60
N ALA A 115 0.44 -0.43 -18.24
CA ALA A 115 1.47 -1.16 -17.50
C ALA A 115 1.00 -1.68 -16.12
N MET A 116 -0.05 -1.08 -15.54
CA MET A 116 -0.61 -1.48 -14.24
C MET A 116 -1.84 -2.37 -14.36
N SER A 117 -2.22 -2.74 -15.58
CA SER A 117 -3.34 -3.64 -15.84
C SER A 117 -3.13 -4.99 -15.13
N ARG A 118 -4.12 -5.40 -14.34
CA ARG A 118 -4.13 -6.63 -13.54
C ARG A 118 -3.01 -6.71 -12.48
N HIS A 119 -2.56 -5.55 -12.01
CA HIS A 119 -1.58 -5.46 -10.92
C HIS A 119 -2.15 -4.78 -9.67
N ARG A 120 -1.59 -5.16 -8.53
CA ARG A 120 -1.71 -4.42 -7.28
C ARG A 120 -0.70 -3.29 -7.33
N VAL A 121 -1.12 -2.07 -7.09
CA VAL A 121 -0.27 -0.89 -7.22
C VAL A 121 0.02 -0.31 -5.84
N GLY A 122 1.25 -0.41 -5.42
CA GLY A 122 1.75 0.20 -4.19
C GLY A 122 2.34 1.58 -4.44
N LEU A 123 2.22 2.46 -3.45
CA LEU A 123 2.85 3.78 -3.50
C LEU A 123 3.47 4.13 -2.15
N ALA A 124 4.59 4.82 -2.19
CA ALA A 124 5.33 5.29 -1.02
C ALA A 124 5.92 6.67 -1.25
N LEU A 125 6.22 7.35 -0.16
CA LEU A 125 6.92 8.63 -0.17
C LEU A 125 8.31 8.50 -0.83
N PRO A 126 8.90 9.59 -1.30
CA PRO A 126 10.28 9.61 -1.75
C PRO A 126 11.22 9.03 -0.70
N VAL A 127 12.36 8.49 -1.13
CA VAL A 127 13.36 7.93 -0.22
C VAL A 127 13.77 8.95 0.84
N GLY A 128 13.81 8.53 2.10
CA GLY A 128 14.15 9.38 3.23
C GLY A 128 12.98 10.15 3.85
N MET A 129 11.82 10.20 3.19
CA MET A 129 10.63 10.84 3.75
C MET A 129 9.79 9.84 4.57
N ARG A 130 9.16 10.36 5.62
CA ARG A 130 8.25 9.62 6.49
C ARG A 130 7.01 10.46 6.80
N GLY A 131 5.85 9.87 6.70
CA GLY A 131 4.59 10.48 7.09
C GLY A 131 4.29 10.27 8.57
N LYS A 132 3.39 11.08 9.11
CA LYS A 132 2.89 10.96 10.49
C LYS A 132 1.41 10.62 10.46
N LYS A 133 1.00 9.70 11.33
CA LYS A 133 -0.40 9.31 11.51
C LYS A 133 -1.26 10.39 12.18
N ASP A 134 -0.66 11.32 12.87
CA ASP A 134 -1.35 12.27 13.77
C ASP A 134 -2.29 13.23 13.02
N THR A 135 -2.08 13.42 11.74
CA THR A 135 -3.00 14.16 10.89
C THR A 135 -4.27 13.36 10.55
N TRP A 136 -4.30 12.08 10.90
CA TRP A 136 -5.41 11.17 10.62
C TRP A 136 -6.54 11.26 11.66
N ALA A 137 -6.23 11.61 12.89
CA ALA A 137 -7.21 11.97 13.89
C ALA A 137 -7.66 13.40 13.61
N ALA A 138 -8.30 13.63 12.47
CA ALA A 138 -9.08 14.83 12.29
C ALA A 138 -10.03 14.89 13.49
N LYS A 139 -9.85 15.86 14.37
CA LYS A 139 -10.85 16.22 15.38
C LYS A 139 -12.21 16.18 14.67
N PRO A 140 -13.20 15.48 15.23
CA PRO A 140 -14.54 15.61 14.71
C PRO A 140 -14.81 17.11 14.61
N ARG A 141 -15.14 17.59 13.42
CA ARG A 141 -15.55 18.97 13.25
C ARG A 141 -16.69 19.14 14.22
N SER A 142 -16.46 19.89 15.27
CA SER A 142 -17.52 20.31 16.15
C SER A 142 -18.54 21.00 15.24
N ALA A 143 -19.70 20.39 15.11
CA ALA A 143 -20.83 21.02 14.43
C ALA A 143 -21.10 22.31 15.18
N SER A 144 -20.77 23.42 14.58
CA SER A 144 -21.22 24.74 15.00
C SER A 144 -22.54 25.05 14.32
#